data_d2af13413ac68bbc4c4a6eba86766d22
#
_entry.id   d2af13413ac68bbc4c4a6eba86766d22
#
_cell.length_a   1.000
_cell.length_b   1.000
_cell.length_c   1.000
_cell.angle_alpha   90.00
_cell.angle_beta   90.00
_cell.angle_gamma   90.00
#
_symmetry.space_group_name_H-M   'P 1'
#
loop_
_entity.id
_entity.type
_entity.pdbx_description
1 polymer ?
#
loop_
_entity_poly.entity_id
_entity_poly.type
_entity_poly.pdbx_seq_one_letter_code
_entity_poly.pdbx_strand_id
1 'polypeptide(L)'
;MNFNFFNKRLVGALFVALFAGPALAQNASVPDKAVATGLPPLVPLAQLEGKSIDGSPFDLNMLKGKVVLVMFWSTGCAVCRDKMPELRSNYAGWAGKPFELVAVSTDARVQDLLDYERIISRTVPAKERFVQLWTGETGYKDNLGKPPMLPAAYLLDKTGKVVERYVGRIPPEAWDKIADLL
;
A
#
# COMPACT_ATOMS: atom_id res chain seq x y z
N MET A 1 53.08 42.55 -7.56
CA MET A 1 53.39 42.72 -8.96
C MET A 1 52.09 42.88 -9.69
N ASN A 2 51.53 44.12 -9.79
CA ASN A 2 51.66 45.09 -10.85
C ASN A 2 51.46 44.49 -12.23
N PHE A 3 50.47 44.91 -12.98
CA PHE A 3 50.24 46.06 -13.81
C PHE A 3 48.82 45.97 -14.40
N ASN A 4 47.89 46.80 -14.18
CA ASN A 4 47.52 48.07 -14.82
C ASN A 4 47.75 48.17 -16.34
N PHE A 5 46.73 48.53 -17.10
CA PHE A 5 46.63 49.62 -18.05
C PHE A 5 45.34 49.47 -18.88
N PHE A 6 44.41 50.36 -18.74
CA PHE A 6 44.14 51.63 -19.40
C PHE A 6 43.43 51.56 -20.78
N ASN A 7 42.16 51.90 -20.74
CA ASN A 7 41.52 53.00 -21.43
C ASN A 7 41.55 53.05 -22.98
N LYS A 8 40.37 53.11 -23.59
CA LYS A 8 40.03 54.23 -24.48
C LYS A 8 38.53 54.20 -24.86
N ARG A 9 37.97 55.35 -24.65
CA ARG A 9 36.69 55.85 -25.14
C ARG A 9 36.62 55.83 -26.67
N LEU A 10 35.44 55.56 -27.26
CA LEU A 10 34.99 56.39 -28.41
C LEU A 10 33.45 56.43 -28.39
N VAL A 11 33.05 57.66 -28.61
CA VAL A 11 31.68 58.17 -28.71
C VAL A 11 31.18 57.92 -30.14
N GLY A 12 29.89 57.61 -30.29
CA GLY A 12 29.28 57.57 -31.63
C GLY A 12 27.80 57.30 -31.61
N ALA A 13 27.03 58.36 -31.57
CA ALA A 13 25.81 58.71 -32.28
C ALA A 13 24.61 57.75 -32.30
N LEU A 14 23.62 58.13 -31.58
CA LEU A 14 22.20 58.41 -31.88
C LEU A 14 21.65 57.90 -33.23
N PHE A 15 20.74 56.86 -33.14
CA PHE A 15 19.65 56.77 -34.10
C PHE A 15 18.42 56.27 -33.33
N VAL A 16 17.46 57.20 -33.15
CA VAL A 16 16.11 56.93 -32.69
C VAL A 16 15.32 56.42 -33.89
N ALA A 17 14.86 55.19 -33.87
CA ALA A 17 13.82 54.72 -34.77
C ALA A 17 12.64 54.27 -33.94
N LEU A 18 11.61 55.10 -33.87
CA LEU A 18 10.28 54.74 -33.41
C LEU A 18 9.68 53.75 -34.42
N PHE A 19 9.52 52.50 -34.01
CA PHE A 19 8.59 51.62 -34.65
C PHE A 19 7.44 51.33 -33.65
N ALA A 20 6.34 52.04 -33.87
CA ALA A 20 5.05 51.68 -33.27
C ALA A 20 4.53 50.44 -34.00
N GLY A 21 4.69 49.28 -33.41
CA GLY A 21 4.01 48.05 -33.82
C GLY A 21 2.74 47.85 -33.02
N PRO A 22 1.64 47.40 -33.62
CA PRO A 22 0.39 47.18 -32.91
C PRO A 22 0.56 46.02 -31.90
N ALA A 23 0.22 46.27 -30.66
CA ALA A 23 0.10 45.30 -29.61
C ALA A 23 -1.04 44.35 -29.96
N LEU A 24 -0.71 43.16 -30.47
CA LEU A 24 -1.64 42.05 -30.50
C LEU A 24 -1.81 41.53 -29.07
N ALA A 25 -2.94 41.91 -28.48
CA ALA A 25 -3.38 41.30 -27.22
C ALA A 25 -3.61 39.78 -27.47
N GLN A 26 -2.62 39.00 -27.07
CA GLN A 26 -2.81 37.55 -26.96
C GLN A 26 -3.71 37.30 -25.78
N ASN A 27 -4.99 37.02 -26.09
CA ASN A 27 -5.94 36.50 -25.16
C ASN A 27 -5.43 35.09 -24.77
N ALA A 28 -4.69 35.00 -23.69
CA ALA A 28 -4.37 33.74 -23.04
C ALA A 28 -5.69 33.22 -22.46
N SER A 29 -6.37 32.37 -23.22
CA SER A 29 -7.46 31.56 -22.71
C SER A 29 -6.87 30.68 -21.60
N VAL A 30 -7.19 31.06 -20.35
CA VAL A 30 -7.01 30.22 -19.18
C VAL A 30 -7.78 28.93 -19.44
N PRO A 31 -7.14 27.73 -19.42
CA PRO A 31 -7.89 26.50 -19.55
C PRO A 31 -8.87 26.45 -18.39
N ASP A 32 -10.14 26.40 -18.72
CA ASP A 32 -11.25 26.17 -17.80
C ASP A 32 -10.92 24.89 -17.02
N LYS A 33 -10.53 25.10 -15.75
CA LYS A 33 -10.26 24.02 -14.82
C LYS A 33 -11.61 23.40 -14.56
N ALA A 34 -11.94 22.37 -15.32
CA ALA A 34 -13.11 21.55 -15.10
C ALA A 34 -13.16 21.26 -13.59
N VAL A 35 -14.11 21.90 -12.94
CA VAL A 35 -14.50 21.57 -11.56
C VAL A 35 -14.99 20.13 -11.64
N ALA A 36 -14.07 19.20 -11.38
CA ALA A 36 -14.43 17.83 -11.13
C ALA A 36 -15.38 17.87 -9.94
N THR A 37 -16.67 17.73 -10.20
CA THR A 37 -17.71 17.45 -9.22
C THR A 37 -17.28 16.16 -8.51
N GLY A 38 -16.51 16.37 -7.41
CA GLY A 38 -15.80 15.30 -6.74
C GLY A 38 -16.71 14.49 -5.86
N LEU A 39 -17.37 13.51 -6.45
CA LEU A 39 -17.54 12.27 -5.74
C LEU A 39 -16.12 11.66 -5.61
N PRO A 40 -15.67 11.31 -4.39
CA PRO A 40 -14.41 10.61 -4.24
C PRO A 40 -14.44 9.38 -5.14
N PRO A 41 -13.33 9.04 -5.84
CA PRO A 41 -13.30 7.84 -6.66
C PRO A 41 -13.79 6.69 -5.79
N LEU A 42 -14.76 5.92 -6.30
CA LEU A 42 -15.25 4.72 -5.64
C LEU A 42 -14.03 3.80 -5.50
N VAL A 43 -13.42 3.80 -4.31
CA VAL A 43 -12.37 2.84 -4.00
C VAL A 43 -13.07 1.50 -3.94
N PRO A 44 -12.75 0.57 -4.85
CA PRO A 44 -13.43 -0.72 -4.87
C PRO A 44 -13.23 -1.38 -3.50
N LEU A 45 -14.28 -2.01 -2.97
CA LEU A 45 -14.15 -2.85 -1.79
C LEU A 45 -13.13 -3.94 -2.06
N ALA A 46 -12.33 -4.27 -1.05
CA ALA A 46 -11.37 -5.35 -1.15
C ALA A 46 -12.11 -6.66 -1.41
N GLN A 47 -11.59 -7.45 -2.33
CA GLN A 47 -12.06 -8.79 -2.65
C GLN A 47 -10.90 -9.77 -2.48
N LEU A 48 -11.17 -10.88 -1.83
CA LEU A 48 -10.20 -11.95 -1.64
C LEU A 48 -10.99 -13.26 -1.41
N GLU A 49 -10.80 -14.20 -2.30
CA GLU A 49 -11.48 -15.51 -2.30
C GLU A 49 -10.45 -16.63 -2.51
N GLY A 50 -10.75 -17.81 -2.04
CA GLY A 50 -9.92 -18.99 -2.23
C GLY A 50 -10.18 -20.05 -1.19
N LYS A 51 -9.20 -20.92 -0.96
CA LYS A 51 -9.19 -21.89 0.14
C LYS A 51 -8.05 -21.56 1.09
N SER A 52 -8.33 -21.63 2.37
CA SER A 52 -7.28 -21.60 3.38
C SER A 52 -6.43 -22.87 3.31
N ILE A 53 -5.25 -22.83 3.93
CA ILE A 53 -4.30 -23.94 3.91
C ILE A 53 -4.83 -25.24 4.54
N ASP A 54 -5.87 -25.15 5.39
CA ASP A 54 -6.58 -26.30 5.96
C ASP A 54 -7.71 -26.84 5.05
N GLY A 55 -7.89 -26.24 3.86
CA GLY A 55 -8.89 -26.64 2.86
C GLY A 55 -10.25 -25.96 3.01
N SER A 56 -10.47 -25.16 4.04
CA SER A 56 -11.73 -24.43 4.25
C SER A 56 -11.94 -23.33 3.20
N PRO A 57 -13.15 -23.17 2.66
CA PRO A 57 -13.43 -22.06 1.75
C PRO A 57 -13.28 -20.72 2.48
N PHE A 58 -12.73 -19.75 1.81
CA PHE A 58 -12.55 -18.39 2.32
C PHE A 58 -13.13 -17.36 1.34
N ASP A 59 -13.88 -16.42 1.88
CA ASP A 59 -14.36 -15.21 1.19
C ASP A 59 -14.26 -14.04 2.17
N LEU A 60 -13.56 -12.99 1.76
CA LEU A 60 -13.38 -11.79 2.57
C LEU A 60 -14.72 -11.13 2.96
N ASN A 61 -15.77 -11.30 2.16
CA ASN A 61 -17.12 -10.83 2.50
C ASN A 61 -17.69 -11.45 3.80
N MET A 62 -17.21 -12.63 4.19
CA MET A 62 -17.59 -13.28 5.47
C MET A 62 -17.08 -12.52 6.68
N LEU A 63 -16.11 -11.61 6.48
CA LEU A 63 -15.50 -10.81 7.53
C LEU A 63 -16.09 -9.38 7.63
N LYS A 64 -17.18 -9.08 6.92
CA LYS A 64 -17.88 -7.81 7.07
C LYS A 64 -18.28 -7.58 8.54
N GLY A 65 -18.11 -6.35 9.01
CA GLY A 65 -18.28 -5.97 10.41
C GLY A 65 -17.01 -6.13 11.26
N LYS A 66 -15.95 -6.71 10.69
CA LYS A 66 -14.63 -6.76 11.33
C LYS A 66 -13.65 -5.81 10.67
N VAL A 67 -12.70 -5.30 11.43
CA VAL A 67 -11.47 -4.70 10.92
C VAL A 67 -10.58 -5.85 10.46
N VAL A 68 -10.03 -5.77 9.24
CA VAL A 68 -9.23 -6.87 8.68
C VAL A 68 -7.86 -6.36 8.28
N LEU A 69 -6.81 -7.06 8.72
CA LEU A 69 -5.46 -6.88 8.20
C LEU A 69 -5.12 -8.02 7.24
N VAL A 70 -5.05 -7.75 5.95
CA VAL A 70 -4.60 -8.71 4.94
C VAL A 70 -3.11 -8.51 4.70
N MET A 71 -2.28 -9.54 4.91
CA MET A 71 -0.84 -9.45 4.75
C MET A 71 -0.33 -10.45 3.70
N PHE A 72 0.30 -9.93 2.66
CA PHE A 72 1.05 -10.74 1.69
C PHE A 72 2.47 -10.99 2.20
N TRP A 73 2.91 -12.24 2.15
CA TRP A 73 4.18 -12.69 2.69
C TRP A 73 4.72 -13.92 1.95
N SER A 74 5.91 -14.39 2.29
CA SER A 74 6.39 -15.72 1.89
C SER A 74 7.30 -16.31 2.95
N THR A 75 7.45 -17.62 2.94
CA THR A 75 8.34 -18.35 3.85
C THR A 75 9.82 -18.00 3.62
N GLY A 76 10.19 -17.62 2.38
CA GLY A 76 11.52 -17.14 2.03
C GLY A 76 11.83 -15.70 2.46
N CYS A 77 10.81 -14.92 2.82
CA CYS A 77 10.96 -13.52 3.22
C CYS A 77 11.39 -13.41 4.69
N ALA A 78 12.66 -13.07 4.95
CA ALA A 78 13.19 -12.95 6.31
C ALA A 78 12.46 -11.87 7.12
N VAL A 79 12.21 -10.69 6.55
CA VAL A 79 11.47 -9.60 7.19
C VAL A 79 10.05 -10.00 7.55
N CYS A 80 9.40 -10.83 6.69
CA CYS A 80 8.07 -11.34 6.96
C CYS A 80 8.09 -12.26 8.20
N ARG A 81 9.01 -13.24 8.22
CA ARG A 81 9.13 -14.18 9.34
C ARG A 81 9.46 -13.49 10.65
N ASP A 82 10.32 -12.47 10.62
CA ASP A 82 10.68 -11.65 11.77
C ASP A 82 9.46 -10.93 12.39
N LYS A 83 8.50 -10.53 11.55
CA LYS A 83 7.27 -9.87 12.02
C LYS A 83 6.20 -10.83 12.57
N MET A 84 6.23 -12.12 12.18
CA MET A 84 5.19 -13.09 12.54
C MET A 84 4.92 -13.23 14.06
N PRO A 85 5.93 -13.26 14.96
CA PRO A 85 5.66 -13.35 16.39
C PRO A 85 4.85 -12.17 16.93
N GLU A 86 5.15 -10.95 16.49
CA GLU A 86 4.41 -9.75 16.87
C GLU A 86 2.97 -9.79 16.34
N LEU A 87 2.78 -10.18 15.06
CA LEU A 87 1.45 -10.36 14.47
C LEU A 87 0.60 -11.35 15.27
N ARG A 88 1.17 -12.48 15.67
CA ARG A 88 0.50 -13.52 16.46
C ARG A 88 0.12 -13.00 17.85
N SER A 89 1.04 -12.33 18.53
CA SER A 89 0.81 -11.77 19.86
C SER A 89 -0.32 -10.75 19.84
N ASN A 90 -0.30 -9.81 18.89
CA ASN A 90 -1.37 -8.81 18.75
C ASN A 90 -2.70 -9.45 18.35
N TYR A 91 -2.71 -10.41 17.42
CA TYR A 91 -3.92 -11.15 17.04
C TYR A 91 -4.57 -11.83 18.26
N ALA A 92 -3.78 -12.52 19.06
CA ALA A 92 -4.27 -13.14 20.30
C ALA A 92 -4.74 -12.11 21.34
N GLY A 93 -4.05 -10.96 21.42
CA GLY A 93 -4.41 -9.86 22.33
C GLY A 93 -5.77 -9.22 22.00
N TRP A 94 -6.22 -9.34 20.76
CA TRP A 94 -7.53 -8.85 20.33
C TRP A 94 -8.59 -9.95 20.19
N ALA A 95 -8.35 -11.12 20.76
CA ALA A 95 -9.36 -12.17 20.81
C ALA A 95 -10.70 -11.65 21.39
N GLY A 96 -11.80 -11.90 20.69
CA GLY A 96 -13.14 -11.41 21.06
C GLY A 96 -13.45 -9.97 20.60
N LYS A 97 -12.50 -9.25 19.98
CA LYS A 97 -12.76 -8.00 19.26
C LYS A 97 -13.13 -8.29 17.80
N PRO A 98 -13.84 -7.36 17.13
CA PRO A 98 -14.19 -7.51 15.72
C PRO A 98 -12.97 -7.24 14.82
N PHE A 99 -11.92 -8.03 15.01
CA PHE A 99 -10.67 -7.99 14.25
C PHE A 99 -10.36 -9.37 13.65
N GLU A 100 -9.78 -9.34 12.45
CA GLU A 100 -9.28 -10.55 11.79
C GLU A 100 -7.95 -10.28 11.10
N LEU A 101 -7.04 -11.25 11.12
CA LEU A 101 -5.79 -11.23 10.38
C LEU A 101 -5.81 -12.36 9.35
N VAL A 102 -5.59 -12.00 8.09
CA VAL A 102 -5.54 -12.93 6.96
C VAL A 102 -4.15 -12.82 6.34
N ALA A 103 -3.39 -13.91 6.36
CA ALA A 103 -2.09 -13.96 5.70
C ALA A 103 -2.21 -14.68 4.36
N VAL A 104 -1.63 -14.10 3.33
CA VAL A 104 -1.63 -14.61 1.96
C VAL A 104 -0.20 -14.92 1.56
N SER A 105 0.14 -16.19 1.48
CA SER A 105 1.45 -16.63 1.01
C SER A 105 1.56 -16.45 -0.50
N THR A 106 2.71 -15.91 -0.92
CA THR A 106 3.13 -15.80 -2.32
C THR A 106 4.25 -16.78 -2.66
N ASP A 107 4.44 -17.82 -1.83
CA ASP A 107 5.43 -18.85 -2.10
C ASP A 107 5.19 -19.52 -3.46
N ALA A 108 6.26 -19.78 -4.21
CA ALA A 108 6.17 -20.42 -5.51
C ALA A 108 5.64 -21.86 -5.41
N ARG A 109 5.87 -22.53 -4.29
CA ARG A 109 5.44 -23.90 -4.03
C ARG A 109 4.60 -23.91 -2.75
N VAL A 110 3.43 -24.53 -2.82
CA VAL A 110 2.57 -24.72 -1.64
C VAL A 110 3.27 -25.51 -0.53
N GLN A 111 4.20 -26.40 -0.90
CA GLN A 111 4.92 -27.25 0.07
C GLN A 111 5.72 -26.40 1.07
N ASP A 112 6.30 -25.29 0.64
CA ASP A 112 7.06 -24.40 1.53
C ASP A 112 6.15 -23.81 2.63
N LEU A 113 4.94 -23.41 2.27
CA LEU A 113 3.93 -22.94 3.23
C LEU A 113 3.42 -24.08 4.12
N LEU A 114 3.16 -25.26 3.57
CA LEU A 114 2.71 -26.43 4.34
C LEU A 114 3.74 -26.86 5.38
N ASP A 115 5.00 -26.85 5.03
CA ASP A 115 6.09 -27.22 5.95
C ASP A 115 6.24 -26.18 7.05
N TYR A 116 6.11 -24.89 6.74
CA TYR A 116 6.05 -23.83 7.73
C TYR A 116 4.87 -24.01 8.68
N GLU A 117 3.67 -24.20 8.17
CA GLU A 117 2.44 -24.36 8.98
C GLU A 117 2.48 -25.63 9.84
N ARG A 118 3.14 -26.68 9.40
CA ARG A 118 3.36 -27.90 10.21
C ARG A 118 4.18 -27.59 11.47
N ILE A 119 5.18 -26.72 11.38
CA ILE A 119 5.97 -26.27 12.53
C ILE A 119 5.11 -25.39 13.42
N ILE A 120 4.42 -24.41 12.83
CA ILE A 120 3.58 -23.45 13.54
C ILE A 120 2.45 -24.17 14.31
N SER A 121 1.81 -25.15 13.70
CA SER A 121 0.73 -25.90 14.36
C SER A 121 1.16 -26.67 15.62
N ARG A 122 2.46 -26.98 15.74
CA ARG A 122 3.06 -27.69 16.88
C ARG A 122 3.62 -26.77 17.96
N THR A 123 4.01 -25.56 17.57
CA THR A 123 4.78 -24.66 18.44
C THR A 123 4.02 -23.41 18.87
N VAL A 124 2.95 -23.04 18.14
CA VAL A 124 2.16 -21.83 18.37
C VAL A 124 0.75 -22.19 18.83
N PRO A 125 0.27 -21.62 19.94
CA PRO A 125 -1.10 -21.84 20.43
C PRO A 125 -2.16 -21.52 19.36
N ALA A 126 -3.26 -22.26 19.35
CA ALA A 126 -4.33 -22.09 18.35
C ALA A 126 -4.87 -20.65 18.30
N LYS A 127 -4.99 -19.97 19.46
CA LYS A 127 -5.47 -18.58 19.58
C LYS A 127 -4.55 -17.55 18.92
N GLU A 128 -3.31 -17.92 18.61
CA GLU A 128 -2.30 -17.09 17.97
C GLU A 128 -2.15 -17.41 16.47
N ARG A 129 -2.91 -18.38 15.98
CA ARG A 129 -2.91 -18.77 14.55
C ARG A 129 -4.06 -18.09 13.84
N PHE A 130 -3.75 -17.47 12.72
CA PHE A 130 -4.70 -16.76 11.85
C PHE A 130 -4.82 -17.49 10.51
N VAL A 131 -5.81 -17.10 9.71
CA VAL A 131 -6.09 -17.70 8.41
C VAL A 131 -4.90 -17.54 7.48
N GLN A 132 -4.53 -18.63 6.80
CA GLN A 132 -3.48 -18.67 5.79
C GLN A 132 -4.08 -19.07 4.44
N LEU A 133 -3.83 -18.25 3.42
CA LEU A 133 -4.16 -18.50 2.02
C LEU A 133 -2.88 -18.65 1.20
N TRP A 134 -2.99 -19.19 0.01
CA TRP A 134 -1.88 -19.28 -0.95
C TRP A 134 -2.30 -18.78 -2.33
N THR A 135 -1.53 -17.86 -2.92
CA THR A 135 -1.84 -17.23 -4.22
C THR A 135 -1.82 -18.22 -5.39
N GLY A 136 -1.17 -19.36 -5.25
CA GLY A 136 -1.12 -20.43 -6.27
C GLY A 136 -2.28 -21.42 -6.20
N GLU A 137 -3.24 -21.26 -5.27
CA GLU A 137 -4.44 -22.09 -5.20
C GLU A 137 -5.34 -21.78 -6.41
N THR A 138 -5.92 -22.83 -7.02
CA THR A 138 -6.65 -22.72 -8.31
C THR A 138 -7.87 -21.78 -8.22
N GLY A 139 -8.51 -21.69 -7.06
CA GLY A 139 -9.67 -20.83 -6.80
C GLY A 139 -9.31 -19.45 -6.25
N TYR A 140 -8.02 -19.17 -6.01
CA TYR A 140 -7.57 -17.90 -5.43
C TYR A 140 -7.85 -16.73 -6.38
N LYS A 141 -8.46 -15.68 -5.83
CA LYS A 141 -8.71 -14.40 -6.51
C LYS A 141 -8.60 -13.25 -5.53
N ASP A 142 -8.00 -12.15 -5.97
CA ASP A 142 -8.02 -10.89 -5.24
C ASP A 142 -8.02 -9.68 -6.20
N ASN A 143 -8.42 -8.52 -5.67
CA ASN A 143 -8.29 -7.22 -6.34
C ASN A 143 -7.30 -6.28 -5.66
N LEU A 144 -6.51 -6.77 -4.69
CA LEU A 144 -5.49 -6.00 -3.97
C LEU A 144 -4.22 -5.84 -4.80
N GLY A 145 -4.04 -6.73 -5.78
CA GLY A 145 -2.94 -6.73 -6.74
C GLY A 145 -1.64 -7.30 -6.17
N LYS A 146 -0.72 -7.59 -7.09
CA LYS A 146 0.59 -8.14 -6.72
C LYS A 146 1.43 -7.06 -6.02
N PRO A 147 1.84 -7.28 -4.76
CA PRO A 147 2.67 -6.30 -4.06
C PRO A 147 4.06 -6.20 -4.69
N PRO A 148 4.64 -4.98 -4.78
CA PRO A 148 5.98 -4.79 -5.35
C PRO A 148 7.09 -5.35 -4.45
N MET A 149 6.82 -5.50 -3.17
CA MET A 149 7.75 -5.95 -2.14
C MET A 149 6.99 -6.67 -1.02
N LEU A 150 7.65 -7.60 -0.33
CA LEU A 150 7.14 -8.29 0.85
C LEU A 150 7.84 -7.85 2.14
N PRO A 151 7.13 -7.84 3.28
CA PRO A 151 5.68 -7.99 3.38
C PRO A 151 4.94 -6.79 2.79
N ALA A 152 3.69 -6.99 2.40
CA ALA A 152 2.77 -5.90 2.11
C ALA A 152 1.46 -6.17 2.82
N ALA A 153 0.89 -5.15 3.44
CA ALA A 153 -0.37 -5.32 4.16
C ALA A 153 -1.40 -4.25 3.77
N TYR A 154 -2.65 -4.65 3.84
CA TYR A 154 -3.81 -3.82 3.57
C TYR A 154 -4.70 -3.85 4.80
N LEU A 155 -4.95 -2.68 5.39
CA LEU A 155 -5.89 -2.53 6.49
C LEU A 155 -7.25 -2.17 5.93
N LEU A 156 -8.26 -2.96 6.29
CA LEU A 156 -9.64 -2.78 5.89
C LEU A 156 -10.49 -2.38 7.10
N ASP A 157 -11.39 -1.43 6.88
CA ASP A 157 -12.41 -1.10 7.86
C ASP A 157 -13.54 -2.16 7.90
N LYS A 158 -14.50 -1.97 8.82
CA LYS A 158 -15.65 -2.88 9.00
C LYS A 158 -16.56 -3.00 7.77
N THR A 159 -16.43 -2.10 6.79
CA THR A 159 -17.18 -2.15 5.52
C THR A 159 -16.45 -2.97 4.44
N GLY A 160 -15.18 -3.30 4.65
CA GLY A 160 -14.30 -3.96 3.69
C GLY A 160 -13.55 -2.99 2.77
N LYS A 161 -13.58 -1.69 3.09
CA LYS A 161 -12.83 -0.67 2.36
C LYS A 161 -11.37 -0.65 2.84
N VAL A 162 -10.41 -0.61 1.92
CA VAL A 162 -9.00 -0.40 2.25
C VAL A 162 -8.82 1.03 2.75
N VAL A 163 -8.38 1.18 3.98
CA VAL A 163 -8.14 2.49 4.64
C VAL A 163 -6.66 2.80 4.79
N GLU A 164 -5.79 1.76 4.75
CA GLU A 164 -4.35 1.95 4.85
C GLU A 164 -3.61 0.84 4.07
N ARG A 165 -2.41 1.13 3.61
CA ARG A 165 -1.54 0.19 2.92
C ARG A 165 -0.11 0.32 3.43
N TYR A 166 0.48 -0.80 3.80
CA TYR A 166 1.87 -0.88 4.26
C TYR A 166 2.69 -1.69 3.25
N VAL A 167 3.86 -1.20 2.89
CA VAL A 167 4.81 -1.90 2.00
C VAL A 167 6.15 -2.01 2.71
N GLY A 168 6.69 -3.20 2.80
CA GLY A 168 7.82 -3.51 3.66
C GLY A 168 7.40 -3.79 5.11
N ARG A 169 8.27 -3.52 6.07
CA ARG A 169 7.99 -3.77 7.49
C ARG A 169 6.75 -3.00 7.96
N ILE A 170 5.76 -3.71 8.48
CA ILE A 170 4.55 -3.10 9.08
C ILE A 170 5.01 -2.31 10.32
N PRO A 171 4.75 -0.99 10.39
CA PRO A 171 5.20 -0.16 11.51
C PRO A 171 4.35 -0.41 12.77
N PRO A 172 4.87 -0.10 13.98
CA PRO A 172 4.12 -0.26 15.22
C PRO A 172 2.80 0.52 15.25
N GLU A 173 2.77 1.70 14.63
CA GLU A 173 1.60 2.60 14.55
C GLU A 173 0.41 1.97 13.80
N ALA A 174 0.67 0.90 13.04
CA ALA A 174 -0.40 0.14 12.41
C ALA A 174 -1.37 -0.46 13.45
N TRP A 175 -0.88 -0.79 14.64
CA TRP A 175 -1.71 -1.32 15.72
C TRP A 175 -2.61 -0.26 16.33
N ASP A 176 -2.11 0.97 16.48
CA ASP A 176 -2.93 2.11 16.93
C ASP A 176 -4.06 2.37 15.92
N LYS A 177 -3.71 2.35 14.63
CA LYS A 177 -4.71 2.53 13.56
C LYS A 177 -5.78 1.44 13.55
N ILE A 178 -5.41 0.20 13.83
CA ILE A 178 -6.37 -0.90 13.96
C ILE A 178 -7.25 -0.69 15.19
N ALA A 179 -6.67 -0.29 16.33
CA ALA A 179 -7.40 0.00 17.56
C ALA A 179 -8.45 1.10 17.37
N ASP A 180 -8.13 2.15 16.61
CA ASP A 180 -9.04 3.27 16.28
C ASP A 180 -10.25 2.82 15.44
N LEU A 181 -10.13 1.72 14.71
CA LEU A 181 -11.20 1.19 13.84
C LEU A 181 -12.08 0.16 14.55
N LEU A 182 -11.63 -0.39 15.69
CA LEU A 182 -12.36 -1.40 16.48
C LEU A 182 -13.53 -0.80 17.25
#